data_8ed21be8b8bbac2ae8951c0d3f56173a
#
_entry.id   8ed21be8b8bbac2ae8951c0d3f56173a
#
_cell.length_a   1.000
_cell.length_b   1.000
_cell.length_c   1.000
_cell.angle_alpha   90.00
_cell.angle_beta   90.00
_cell.angle_gamma   90.00
#
_symmetry.space_group_name_H-M   'P 1'
#
loop_
_entity.id
_entity.type
_entity.pdbx_description
1 polymer ?
#
loop_
_entity_poly.entity_id
_entity_poly.type
_entity_poly.pdbx_seq_one_letter_code
_entity_poly.pdbx_strand_id
1 'polypeptide(L)'
;MSVTSDSSSTASDNDARERAERAMRNFDTPPRSPYEALEPVRPPEFPEREPWRIHPVLAFFNALFTLTFFTVCVVFVLFYFFRVQFDRPGPLPTSTVVVIPKGEGVSGIAERLERDEVITDRGLFMTSIIYFMYLRGTGALKAGEYEFRKNASMRQVLDTLVEGKSIAHKVTLAEGLTSQQIVERIDANPDLKGSITAVPAEGTLLPDTYRFQIGDSRQDIIERMLVAQKKFLAKMWEERDPDIIVQTPEEAIILASIVEKETSRADERPLIASVYQNRLRKKMRLQSDPTIIYGLVGGKGVLDHPIQQEELDRDTAYNTYKINGLPPGPIANPGRAAIEAVLKPAKTKDLYFVADGSGGHAFAASLDEHNKNVVKWRQVEKAMREQERAEAAAAAAAGTPSPDGGIPKMSPGAPAPATGTATGAAPGTLVAPDALVNLRSSAGISPAPAAPAGETGAEPEAGPDAGAGAGIPLPRRNPLR
;
A
#
# COMPACT_ATOMS: atom_id res chain seq x y z
N MET A 1 14.67 -15.84 -66.11
CA MET A 1 14.37 -16.01 -67.55
C MET A 1 15.26 -15.06 -68.29
N SER A 2 15.91 -15.64 -69.32
CA SER A 2 16.75 -15.01 -70.34
C SER A 2 18.07 -14.40 -69.87
N VAL A 3 19.08 -15.23 -69.86
CA VAL A 3 20.49 -14.91 -69.78
C VAL A 3 20.88 -14.37 -71.15
N THR A 4 21.18 -13.09 -71.31
CA THR A 4 21.92 -12.54 -72.46
C THR A 4 23.39 -12.60 -72.10
N SER A 5 24.04 -13.56 -72.61
CA SER A 5 25.47 -13.79 -72.54
C SER A 5 26.23 -12.62 -73.18
N ASP A 6 27.19 -12.12 -72.44
CA ASP A 6 28.13 -11.08 -72.74
C ASP A 6 29.11 -11.56 -73.88
N SER A 7 28.83 -11.23 -75.19
CA SER A 7 29.64 -11.52 -76.36
C SER A 7 30.70 -10.45 -76.65
N SER A 8 30.90 -9.46 -75.74
CA SER A 8 31.86 -8.40 -75.98
C SER A 8 33.28 -8.65 -75.41
N SER A 9 33.42 -9.59 -74.45
CA SER A 9 34.72 -9.88 -73.83
C SER A 9 35.64 -10.78 -74.76
N THR A 10 35.05 -11.68 -75.55
CA THR A 10 35.81 -12.64 -76.42
C THR A 10 36.41 -11.97 -77.64
N ALA A 11 35.87 -10.90 -78.21
CA ALA A 11 36.40 -10.22 -79.39
C ALA A 11 37.70 -9.40 -79.07
N SER A 12 37.82 -8.85 -77.89
CA SER A 12 39.01 -8.06 -77.44
C SER A 12 40.22 -8.99 -77.19
N ASP A 13 39.98 -10.16 -76.60
CA ASP A 13 41.06 -11.13 -76.31
C ASP A 13 41.62 -11.79 -77.56
N ASN A 14 40.80 -12.02 -78.59
CA ASN A 14 41.25 -12.58 -79.86
C ASN A 14 42.08 -11.56 -80.67
N ASP A 15 41.69 -10.26 -80.63
CA ASP A 15 42.45 -9.24 -81.32
C ASP A 15 43.80 -8.94 -80.60
N ALA A 16 43.90 -9.10 -79.34
CA ALA A 16 45.16 -9.04 -78.58
C ALA A 16 46.09 -10.23 -78.90
N ARG A 17 45.51 -11.44 -78.98
CA ARG A 17 46.27 -12.62 -79.37
C ARG A 17 46.77 -12.56 -80.84
N GLU A 18 45.96 -12.09 -81.80
CA GLU A 18 46.42 -11.90 -83.20
C GLU A 18 47.53 -10.84 -83.30
N ARG A 19 47.48 -9.78 -82.55
CA ARG A 19 48.56 -8.77 -82.46
C ARG A 19 49.84 -9.34 -81.88
N ALA A 20 49.74 -10.15 -80.85
CA ALA A 20 50.90 -10.82 -80.26
C ALA A 20 51.49 -11.86 -81.22
N GLU A 21 50.69 -12.63 -81.94
CA GLU A 21 51.15 -13.59 -82.93
C GLU A 21 51.76 -12.89 -84.16
N ARG A 22 51.25 -11.70 -84.57
CA ARG A 22 51.90 -10.89 -85.62
C ARG A 22 53.21 -10.29 -85.15
N ALA A 23 53.33 -9.92 -83.91
CA ALA A 23 54.58 -9.45 -83.38
C ALA A 23 55.64 -10.57 -83.29
N MET A 24 55.25 -11.79 -82.89
CA MET A 24 56.18 -12.96 -82.90
C MET A 24 56.63 -13.39 -84.28
N ARG A 25 55.78 -13.28 -85.32
CA ARG A 25 56.19 -13.58 -86.72
C ARG A 25 57.24 -12.61 -87.25
N ASN A 26 57.37 -11.45 -86.75
CA ASN A 26 58.38 -10.47 -87.15
C ASN A 26 59.77 -10.75 -86.58
N PHE A 27 59.90 -11.68 -85.62
CA PHE A 27 61.20 -12.09 -85.07
C PHE A 27 61.88 -13.21 -85.87
N ASP A 28 61.18 -13.95 -86.73
CA ASP A 28 61.71 -15.04 -87.52
C ASP A 28 62.23 -14.66 -88.88
N THR A 29 62.18 -13.38 -89.25
CA THR A 29 62.81 -12.94 -90.53
C THR A 29 64.30 -12.76 -90.33
N PRO A 30 65.11 -13.46 -91.04
CA PRO A 30 66.56 -13.31 -90.92
C PRO A 30 66.95 -11.87 -91.33
N PRO A 31 67.92 -11.30 -90.64
CA PRO A 31 68.38 -9.94 -90.95
C PRO A 31 68.90 -9.84 -92.36
N ARG A 32 68.51 -8.80 -93.08
CA ARG A 32 68.89 -8.54 -94.49
C ARG A 32 70.35 -8.10 -94.66
N SER A 33 70.97 -7.66 -93.52
CA SER A 33 72.39 -7.29 -93.49
C SER A 33 73.02 -7.60 -92.14
N PRO A 34 74.34 -7.75 -92.02
CA PRO A 34 75.05 -7.99 -90.76
C PRO A 34 74.86 -6.83 -89.73
N TYR A 35 74.55 -5.65 -90.22
CA TYR A 35 74.32 -4.47 -89.30
C TYR A 35 72.95 -4.54 -88.72
N GLU A 36 71.94 -5.05 -89.38
CA GLU A 36 70.55 -5.14 -88.89
C GLU A 36 70.48 -6.20 -87.76
N ALA A 37 71.39 -7.13 -87.71
CA ALA A 37 71.51 -8.14 -86.62
C ALA A 37 72.08 -7.54 -85.31
N LEU A 38 72.71 -6.40 -85.40
CA LEU A 38 73.29 -5.70 -84.23
C LEU A 38 72.36 -4.56 -83.63
N GLU A 39 71.29 -4.27 -84.32
CA GLU A 39 70.33 -3.34 -83.74
C GLU A 39 69.57 -3.99 -82.60
N PRO A 40 69.52 -3.32 -81.41
CA PRO A 40 68.75 -3.86 -80.28
C PRO A 40 67.26 -3.89 -80.66
N VAL A 41 66.71 -5.09 -80.65
CA VAL A 41 65.28 -5.28 -80.91
C VAL A 41 64.56 -4.56 -79.84
N ARG A 42 63.78 -3.50 -80.18
CA ARG A 42 62.94 -2.82 -79.21
C ARG A 42 61.92 -3.80 -78.65
N PRO A 43 61.83 -3.93 -77.31
CA PRO A 43 60.82 -4.80 -76.76
C PRO A 43 59.42 -4.33 -77.22
N PRO A 44 58.48 -5.22 -77.43
CA PRO A 44 57.15 -4.88 -77.86
C PRO A 44 56.58 -3.87 -76.87
N GLU A 45 56.10 -2.75 -77.37
CA GLU A 45 55.35 -1.76 -76.52
C GLU A 45 54.11 -2.49 -76.06
N PHE A 46 54.06 -2.73 -74.70
CA PHE A 46 52.82 -3.25 -74.08
C PHE A 46 51.75 -2.22 -74.26
N PRO A 47 50.55 -2.60 -74.68
CA PRO A 47 49.46 -1.67 -74.80
C PRO A 47 49.24 -1.02 -73.42
N GLU A 48 49.28 0.32 -73.31
CA GLU A 48 48.90 1.03 -72.11
C GLU A 48 47.53 0.51 -71.70
N ARG A 49 47.44 -0.03 -70.48
CA ARG A 49 46.14 -0.43 -69.88
C ARG A 49 45.30 0.82 -69.80
N GLU A 50 44.29 0.95 -70.68
CA GLU A 50 43.30 2.00 -70.52
C GLU A 50 42.76 1.99 -69.03
N PRO A 51 42.79 3.09 -68.36
CA PRO A 51 42.20 3.11 -67.03
C PRO A 51 40.74 2.69 -67.12
N TRP A 52 40.36 1.70 -66.31
CA TRP A 52 39.02 1.13 -66.30
C TRP A 52 38.02 2.25 -66.04
N ARG A 53 37.40 2.79 -67.06
CA ARG A 53 36.39 3.83 -66.99
C ARG A 53 35.12 3.21 -66.42
N ILE A 54 34.97 3.29 -65.09
CA ILE A 54 33.74 2.90 -64.43
C ILE A 54 32.64 3.87 -64.94
N HIS A 55 31.56 3.31 -65.48
CA HIS A 55 30.43 4.09 -65.94
C HIS A 55 29.96 5.04 -64.83
N PRO A 56 29.75 6.34 -65.08
CA PRO A 56 29.49 7.35 -64.01
C PRO A 56 28.30 6.96 -63.13
N VAL A 57 27.30 6.29 -63.68
CA VAL A 57 26.15 5.78 -62.91
C VAL A 57 26.58 4.68 -61.93
N LEU A 58 27.46 3.76 -62.33
CA LEU A 58 27.98 2.70 -61.49
C LEU A 58 28.88 3.24 -60.38
N ALA A 59 29.67 4.28 -60.69
CA ALA A 59 30.50 5.00 -59.73
C ALA A 59 29.64 5.72 -58.68
N PHE A 60 28.53 6.34 -59.11
CA PHE A 60 27.57 6.95 -58.18
C PHE A 60 26.93 5.95 -57.23
N PHE A 61 26.43 4.85 -57.75
CA PHE A 61 25.82 3.80 -56.87
C PHE A 61 26.85 3.16 -55.95
N ASN A 62 28.07 2.94 -56.37
CA ASN A 62 29.14 2.44 -55.53
C ASN A 62 29.50 3.44 -54.42
N ALA A 63 29.60 4.73 -54.73
CA ALA A 63 29.84 5.78 -53.75
C ALA A 63 28.68 5.86 -52.71
N LEU A 64 27.42 5.80 -53.19
CA LEU A 64 26.24 5.80 -52.35
C LEU A 64 26.21 4.56 -51.44
N PHE A 65 26.47 3.40 -52.00
CA PHE A 65 26.53 2.16 -51.21
C PHE A 65 27.62 2.19 -50.17
N THR A 66 28.82 2.68 -50.55
CA THR A 66 29.96 2.80 -49.64
C THR A 66 29.62 3.76 -48.49
N LEU A 67 29.05 4.95 -48.82
CA LEU A 67 28.63 5.91 -47.82
C LEU A 67 27.57 5.34 -46.85
N THR A 68 26.54 4.67 -47.41
CA THR A 68 25.50 4.01 -46.64
C THR A 68 26.08 2.92 -45.74
N PHE A 69 26.97 2.07 -46.26
CA PHE A 69 27.64 1.02 -45.51
C PHE A 69 28.44 1.61 -44.33
N PHE A 70 29.27 2.63 -44.59
CA PHE A 70 30.02 3.27 -43.48
C PHE A 70 29.12 3.94 -42.49
N THR A 71 28.02 4.57 -42.92
CA THR A 71 27.05 5.18 -42.03
C THR A 71 26.41 4.12 -41.11
N VAL A 72 26.01 2.97 -41.69
CA VAL A 72 25.45 1.86 -40.90
C VAL A 72 26.48 1.30 -39.92
N CYS A 73 27.74 1.14 -40.36
CA CYS A 73 28.81 0.72 -39.45
C CYS A 73 29.05 1.67 -38.31
N VAL A 74 29.07 2.99 -38.57
CA VAL A 74 29.21 4.03 -37.52
C VAL A 74 28.02 3.99 -36.54
N VAL A 75 26.79 3.92 -37.07
CA VAL A 75 25.59 3.79 -36.24
C VAL A 75 25.63 2.53 -35.37
N PHE A 76 26.07 1.41 -35.93
CA PHE A 76 26.20 0.16 -35.21
C PHE A 76 27.25 0.24 -34.08
N VAL A 77 28.42 0.83 -34.37
CA VAL A 77 29.48 1.06 -33.36
C VAL A 77 28.98 1.99 -32.25
N LEU A 78 28.32 3.09 -32.60
CA LEU A 78 27.74 4.01 -31.62
C LEU A 78 26.67 3.31 -30.77
N PHE A 79 25.80 2.53 -31.38
CA PHE A 79 24.80 1.75 -30.68
C PHE A 79 25.41 0.71 -29.76
N TYR A 80 26.42 -0.01 -30.21
CA TYR A 80 27.15 -0.98 -29.39
C TYR A 80 27.84 -0.30 -28.20
N PHE A 81 28.51 0.82 -28.41
CA PHE A 81 29.13 1.62 -27.34
C PHE A 81 28.08 2.10 -26.34
N PHE A 82 26.95 2.63 -26.81
CA PHE A 82 25.82 3.02 -25.99
C PHE A 82 25.32 1.87 -25.12
N ARG A 83 25.12 0.69 -25.71
CA ARG A 83 24.69 -0.52 -25.00
C ARG A 83 25.68 -0.91 -23.89
N VAL A 84 26.95 -0.94 -24.22
CA VAL A 84 28.01 -1.29 -23.26
C VAL A 84 28.04 -0.30 -22.09
N GLN A 85 27.94 1.00 -22.34
CA GLN A 85 27.94 2.02 -21.29
C GLN A 85 26.68 1.96 -20.41
N PHE A 86 25.54 1.66 -21.02
CA PHE A 86 24.27 1.56 -20.33
C PHE A 86 24.18 0.34 -19.38
N ASP A 87 24.85 -0.75 -19.74
CA ASP A 87 24.90 -1.98 -18.97
C ASP A 87 26.11 -2.05 -17.99
N ARG A 88 27.02 -1.09 -18.03
CA ARG A 88 28.16 -1.02 -17.10
C ARG A 88 27.70 -0.87 -15.66
N PRO A 89 28.44 -1.46 -14.68
CA PRO A 89 28.23 -1.19 -13.27
C PRO A 89 28.28 0.31 -12.99
N GLY A 90 27.31 0.80 -12.22
CA GLY A 90 27.20 2.19 -11.83
C GLY A 90 28.18 2.59 -10.72
N PRO A 91 28.22 3.88 -10.36
CA PRO A 91 29.19 4.45 -9.43
C PRO A 91 28.88 4.15 -7.95
N LEU A 92 27.67 3.68 -7.60
CA LEU A 92 27.24 3.47 -6.22
C LEU A 92 28.17 2.53 -5.45
N PRO A 93 28.86 3.00 -4.38
CA PRO A 93 29.74 2.17 -3.56
C PRO A 93 28.99 1.24 -2.59
N THR A 94 27.76 1.64 -2.20
CA THR A 94 26.85 0.92 -1.30
C THR A 94 25.41 1.03 -1.80
N SER A 95 24.52 0.17 -1.30
CA SER A 95 23.08 0.36 -1.57
C SER A 95 22.61 1.68 -0.96
N THR A 96 21.89 2.46 -1.76
CA THR A 96 21.42 3.81 -1.39
C THR A 96 19.94 3.94 -1.68
N VAL A 97 19.22 4.63 -0.80
CA VAL A 97 17.79 4.93 -0.97
C VAL A 97 17.65 6.35 -1.49
N VAL A 98 16.91 6.50 -2.61
CA VAL A 98 16.64 7.79 -3.24
C VAL A 98 15.14 8.01 -3.36
N VAL A 99 14.68 9.21 -2.97
CA VAL A 99 13.27 9.61 -3.08
C VAL A 99 13.07 10.42 -4.36
N ILE A 100 12.17 9.95 -5.21
CA ILE A 100 11.71 10.65 -6.42
C ILE A 100 10.34 11.29 -6.12
N PRO A 101 10.27 12.63 -5.98
CA PRO A 101 9.03 13.33 -5.66
C PRO A 101 7.98 13.21 -6.76
N LYS A 102 6.70 13.26 -6.38
CA LYS A 102 5.59 13.33 -7.34
C LYS A 102 5.66 14.65 -8.13
N GLY A 103 5.49 14.55 -9.45
CA GLY A 103 5.49 15.71 -10.35
C GLY A 103 6.88 16.19 -10.78
N GLU A 104 7.96 15.55 -10.34
CA GLU A 104 9.30 15.85 -10.85
C GLU A 104 9.44 15.38 -12.31
N GLY A 105 9.89 16.27 -13.19
CA GLY A 105 10.11 15.94 -14.60
C GLY A 105 11.30 15.02 -14.80
N VAL A 106 11.34 14.32 -15.95
CA VAL A 106 12.39 13.34 -16.28
C VAL A 106 13.79 13.95 -16.16
N SER A 107 13.97 15.22 -16.54
CA SER A 107 15.25 15.93 -16.43
C SER A 107 15.68 16.14 -14.98
N GLY A 108 14.74 16.49 -14.10
CA GLY A 108 15.02 16.66 -12.67
C GLY A 108 15.36 15.33 -12.00
N ILE A 109 14.66 14.25 -12.38
CA ILE A 109 14.97 12.90 -11.91
C ILE A 109 16.39 12.49 -12.32
N ALA A 110 16.78 12.72 -13.59
CA ALA A 110 18.11 12.39 -14.08
C ALA A 110 19.21 13.20 -13.37
N GLU A 111 18.97 14.49 -13.12
CA GLU A 111 19.90 15.34 -12.37
C GLU A 111 20.05 14.91 -10.91
N ARG A 112 18.95 14.51 -10.25
CA ARG A 112 18.98 13.96 -8.90
C ARG A 112 19.78 12.67 -8.83
N LEU A 113 19.53 11.74 -9.75
CA LEU A 113 20.23 10.45 -9.80
C LEU A 113 21.74 10.63 -10.06
N GLU A 114 22.13 11.61 -10.87
CA GLU A 114 23.54 11.95 -11.11
C GLU A 114 24.18 12.58 -9.87
N ARG A 115 23.50 13.55 -9.25
CA ARG A 115 23.97 14.20 -8.02
C ARG A 115 24.13 13.24 -6.85
N ASP A 116 23.19 12.27 -6.74
CA ASP A 116 23.19 11.26 -5.68
C ASP A 116 24.08 10.05 -6.06
N GLU A 117 24.91 10.19 -7.11
CA GLU A 117 25.88 9.20 -7.64
C GLU A 117 25.23 7.85 -8.00
N VAL A 118 23.95 7.81 -8.31
CA VAL A 118 23.23 6.59 -8.73
C VAL A 118 23.56 6.26 -10.20
N ILE A 119 23.72 7.28 -11.02
CA ILE A 119 24.11 7.16 -12.44
C ILE A 119 25.36 7.99 -12.73
N THR A 120 26.10 7.60 -13.78
CA THR A 120 27.37 8.25 -14.16
C THR A 120 27.16 9.47 -15.04
N ASP A 121 26.10 9.49 -15.86
CA ASP A 121 25.86 10.52 -16.88
C ASP A 121 24.36 10.67 -17.15
N ARG A 122 23.85 11.87 -16.88
CA ARG A 122 22.43 12.20 -17.09
C ARG A 122 22.03 12.23 -18.55
N GLY A 123 22.96 12.65 -19.46
CA GLY A 123 22.66 12.72 -20.88
C GLY A 123 22.46 11.34 -21.50
N LEU A 124 23.32 10.39 -21.13
CA LEU A 124 23.19 8.98 -21.53
C LEU A 124 21.90 8.38 -20.95
N PHE A 125 21.57 8.69 -19.69
CA PHE A 125 20.34 8.22 -19.05
C PHE A 125 19.09 8.78 -19.73
N MET A 126 19.06 10.09 -20.05
CA MET A 126 17.96 10.74 -20.77
C MET A 126 17.75 10.13 -22.17
N THR A 127 18.84 9.91 -22.92
CA THR A 127 18.78 9.25 -24.22
C THR A 127 18.22 7.83 -24.12
N SER A 128 18.59 7.11 -23.05
CA SER A 128 18.07 5.77 -22.77
C SER A 128 16.58 5.78 -22.52
N ILE A 129 16.06 6.75 -21.76
CA ILE A 129 14.63 6.89 -21.51
C ILE A 129 13.86 7.12 -22.80
N ILE A 130 14.32 8.04 -23.67
CA ILE A 130 13.69 8.30 -24.96
C ILE A 130 13.66 7.03 -25.82
N TYR A 131 14.78 6.32 -25.91
CA TYR A 131 14.88 5.06 -26.61
C TYR A 131 13.90 4.01 -26.07
N PHE A 132 13.82 3.89 -24.73
CA PHE A 132 12.96 2.92 -24.04
C PHE A 132 11.47 3.26 -24.23
N MET A 133 11.11 4.55 -24.15
CA MET A 133 9.75 5.03 -24.41
C MET A 133 9.32 4.74 -25.86
N TYR A 134 10.22 4.97 -26.82
CA TYR A 134 9.92 4.74 -28.24
C TYR A 134 9.73 3.27 -28.56
N LEU A 135 10.57 2.38 -28.00
CA LEU A 135 10.54 0.93 -28.32
C LEU A 135 9.47 0.15 -27.54
N ARG A 136 9.22 0.49 -26.29
CA ARG A 136 8.30 -0.26 -25.42
C ARG A 136 6.94 0.40 -25.22
N GLY A 137 6.77 1.63 -25.69
CA GLY A 137 5.50 2.37 -25.53
C GLY A 137 5.11 2.66 -24.06
N THR A 138 5.97 2.33 -23.11
CA THR A 138 5.75 2.51 -21.67
C THR A 138 6.98 3.15 -21.08
N GLY A 139 6.86 4.33 -20.48
CA GLY A 139 8.09 4.97 -20.06
C GLY A 139 7.96 6.12 -19.09
N ALA A 140 6.79 6.29 -18.46
CA ALA A 140 6.70 7.21 -17.36
C ALA A 140 7.50 6.67 -16.17
N LEU A 141 8.53 7.40 -15.75
CA LEU A 141 9.20 7.15 -14.49
C LEU A 141 8.21 7.39 -13.36
N LYS A 142 8.12 6.44 -12.44
CA LYS A 142 7.18 6.53 -11.32
C LYS A 142 7.85 7.23 -10.14
N ALA A 143 7.13 8.13 -9.49
CA ALA A 143 7.54 8.71 -8.22
C ALA A 143 7.53 7.64 -7.12
N GLY A 144 8.34 7.83 -6.08
CA GLY A 144 8.44 6.91 -4.96
C GLY A 144 9.83 6.90 -4.35
N GLU A 145 10.01 6.07 -3.37
CA GLU A 145 11.28 5.81 -2.70
C GLU A 145 11.86 4.51 -3.25
N TYR A 146 13.10 4.55 -3.74
CA TYR A 146 13.74 3.42 -4.40
C TYR A 146 15.08 3.09 -3.75
N GLU A 147 15.28 1.81 -3.48
CA GLU A 147 16.58 1.29 -3.09
C GLU A 147 17.34 0.86 -4.34
N PHE A 148 18.45 1.53 -4.64
CA PHE A 148 19.39 1.13 -5.67
C PHE A 148 20.53 0.36 -5.04
N ARG A 149 20.81 -0.82 -5.59
CA ARG A 149 21.87 -1.70 -5.09
C ARG A 149 23.25 -1.15 -5.43
N LYS A 150 24.24 -1.55 -4.67
CA LYS A 150 25.65 -1.31 -5.00
C LYS A 150 25.94 -1.66 -6.47
N ASN A 151 26.64 -0.77 -7.17
CA ASN A 151 27.02 -0.91 -8.59
C ASN A 151 25.83 -1.12 -9.54
N ALA A 152 24.64 -0.66 -9.21
CA ALA A 152 23.47 -0.75 -10.09
C ALA A 152 23.77 -0.06 -11.44
N SER A 153 23.61 -0.79 -12.56
CA SER A 153 23.77 -0.21 -13.91
C SER A 153 22.62 0.76 -14.23
N MET A 154 22.84 1.69 -15.17
CA MET A 154 21.80 2.61 -15.63
C MET A 154 20.54 1.87 -16.11
N ARG A 155 20.71 0.68 -16.72
CA ARG A 155 19.60 -0.19 -17.07
C ARG A 155 18.78 -0.60 -15.87
N GLN A 156 19.43 -1.11 -14.81
CA GLN A 156 18.75 -1.54 -13.59
C GLN A 156 18.05 -0.39 -12.90
N VAL A 157 18.67 0.79 -12.89
CA VAL A 157 18.06 2.01 -12.37
C VAL A 157 16.80 2.37 -13.17
N LEU A 158 16.88 2.39 -14.51
CA LEU A 158 15.74 2.68 -15.37
C LEU A 158 14.61 1.65 -15.22
N ASP A 159 14.94 0.36 -15.24
CA ASP A 159 13.95 -0.71 -15.08
C ASP A 159 13.23 -0.59 -13.73
N THR A 160 13.97 -0.31 -12.63
CA THR A 160 13.40 -0.11 -11.30
C THR A 160 12.40 1.05 -11.26
N LEU A 161 12.72 2.18 -11.88
CA LEU A 161 11.88 3.37 -11.93
C LEU A 161 10.64 3.18 -12.83
N VAL A 162 10.79 2.50 -13.97
CA VAL A 162 9.68 2.21 -14.90
C VAL A 162 8.72 1.18 -14.30
N GLU A 163 9.23 0.11 -13.71
CA GLU A 163 8.43 -0.89 -13.00
C GLU A 163 7.73 -0.29 -11.79
N GLY A 164 8.35 0.68 -11.14
CA GLY A 164 7.82 1.34 -9.93
C GLY A 164 7.92 0.46 -8.70
N LYS A 165 8.97 -0.33 -8.58
CA LYS A 165 9.27 -1.15 -7.40
C LYS A 165 9.79 -0.27 -6.25
N SER A 166 8.94 0.67 -5.83
CA SER A 166 9.25 1.55 -4.71
C SER A 166 9.10 0.85 -3.36
N ILE A 167 9.82 1.35 -2.36
CA ILE A 167 9.64 0.99 -0.96
C ILE A 167 8.24 1.44 -0.56
N ALA A 168 7.40 0.52 -0.11
CA ALA A 168 6.05 0.81 0.33
C ALA A 168 6.02 0.92 1.85
N HIS A 169 5.71 2.10 2.34
CA HIS A 169 5.39 2.32 3.75
C HIS A 169 3.98 1.81 4.06
N LYS A 170 3.72 1.57 5.35
CA LYS A 170 2.43 1.07 5.81
C LYS A 170 1.98 1.84 7.04
N VAL A 171 0.71 2.19 7.09
CA VAL A 171 0.04 2.65 8.29
C VAL A 171 -1.06 1.65 8.64
N THR A 172 -0.99 1.07 9.84
CA THR A 172 -2.00 0.14 10.36
C THR A 172 -2.93 0.87 11.31
N LEU A 173 -4.20 0.84 10.97
CA LEU A 173 -5.28 1.46 11.72
C LEU A 173 -6.11 0.34 12.32
N ALA A 174 -6.07 0.21 13.65
CA ALA A 174 -6.72 -0.87 14.36
C ALA A 174 -8.25 -0.75 14.27
N GLU A 175 -8.92 -1.91 14.29
CA GLU A 175 -10.38 -1.99 14.38
C GLU A 175 -10.87 -1.43 15.73
N GLY A 176 -12.07 -0.86 15.75
CA GLY A 176 -12.66 -0.30 16.95
C GLY A 176 -12.11 1.07 17.42
N LEU A 177 -11.22 1.69 16.65
CA LEU A 177 -10.81 3.08 16.87
C LEU A 177 -11.92 4.04 16.45
N THR A 178 -12.03 5.16 17.17
CA THR A 178 -12.89 6.27 16.76
C THR A 178 -12.27 7.02 15.57
N SER A 179 -13.07 7.76 14.84
CA SER A 179 -12.58 8.57 13.71
C SER A 179 -11.54 9.60 14.15
N GLN A 180 -11.70 10.17 15.34
CA GLN A 180 -10.72 11.09 15.93
C GLN A 180 -9.38 10.38 16.20
N GLN A 181 -9.39 9.19 16.81
CA GLN A 181 -8.19 8.40 17.07
C GLN A 181 -7.48 7.96 15.78
N ILE A 182 -8.25 7.64 14.73
CA ILE A 182 -7.70 7.33 13.41
C ILE A 182 -6.98 8.54 12.82
N VAL A 183 -7.61 9.72 12.86
CA VAL A 183 -7.02 10.96 12.37
C VAL A 183 -5.71 11.27 13.12
N GLU A 184 -5.73 11.22 14.46
CA GLU A 184 -4.54 11.43 15.29
C GLU A 184 -3.39 10.46 14.93
N ARG A 185 -3.72 9.20 14.66
CA ARG A 185 -2.71 8.19 14.27
C ARG A 185 -2.12 8.44 12.89
N ILE A 186 -2.93 8.92 11.94
CA ILE A 186 -2.47 9.31 10.61
C ILE A 186 -1.63 10.60 10.70
N ASP A 187 -2.06 11.59 11.51
CA ASP A 187 -1.33 12.85 11.69
C ASP A 187 0.03 12.66 12.37
N ALA A 188 0.15 11.70 13.26
CA ALA A 188 1.41 11.35 13.91
C ALA A 188 2.43 10.68 12.96
N ASN A 189 2.04 10.28 11.73
CA ASN A 189 2.95 9.65 10.80
C ASN A 189 3.82 10.71 10.08
N PRO A 190 5.17 10.68 10.24
CA PRO A 190 6.06 11.70 9.67
C PRO A 190 6.24 11.59 8.14
N ASP A 191 5.98 10.40 7.57
CA ASP A 191 6.20 10.13 6.15
C ASP A 191 5.03 10.62 5.28
N LEU A 192 3.90 10.96 5.88
CA LEU A 192 2.74 11.53 5.21
C LEU A 192 2.78 13.06 5.23
N LYS A 193 2.26 13.70 4.19
CA LYS A 193 2.23 15.16 4.02
C LYS A 193 0.81 15.74 4.12
N GLY A 194 0.78 17.07 4.29
CA GLY A 194 -0.47 17.84 4.35
C GLY A 194 -1.22 17.63 5.66
N SER A 195 -2.44 18.13 5.74
CA SER A 195 -3.34 18.02 6.89
C SER A 195 -4.66 17.39 6.48
N ILE A 196 -5.34 16.77 7.42
CA ILE A 196 -6.69 16.26 7.24
C ILE A 196 -7.67 17.43 7.41
N THR A 197 -8.57 17.61 6.45
CA THR A 197 -9.46 18.79 6.40
C THR A 197 -10.54 18.77 7.47
N ALA A 198 -11.06 17.60 7.79
CA ALA A 198 -12.07 17.40 8.83
C ALA A 198 -12.03 15.95 9.32
N VAL A 199 -12.40 15.73 10.58
CA VAL A 199 -12.60 14.38 11.11
C VAL A 199 -13.82 13.76 10.44
N PRO A 200 -13.70 12.61 9.78
CA PRO A 200 -14.84 11.94 9.14
C PRO A 200 -15.87 11.48 10.16
N ALA A 201 -17.10 11.30 9.71
CA ALA A 201 -18.16 10.76 10.57
C ALA A 201 -17.78 9.38 11.10
N GLU A 202 -18.22 9.06 12.32
CA GLU A 202 -17.97 7.77 12.96
C GLU A 202 -18.54 6.61 12.12
N GLY A 203 -17.83 5.49 12.07
CA GLY A 203 -18.23 4.29 11.32
C GLY A 203 -18.04 4.38 9.80
N THR A 204 -17.54 5.49 9.26
CA THR A 204 -17.35 5.67 7.81
C THR A 204 -15.97 5.26 7.30
N LEU A 205 -15.03 4.99 8.17
CA LEU A 205 -13.68 4.58 7.84
C LEU A 205 -13.53 3.07 7.99
N LEU A 206 -12.90 2.39 7.01
CA LEU A 206 -12.58 0.97 7.16
C LEU A 206 -11.19 0.83 7.78
N PRO A 207 -11.07 0.30 9.01
CA PRO A 207 -9.77 -0.01 9.58
C PRO A 207 -9.08 -1.12 8.79
N ASP A 208 -7.81 -0.90 8.43
CA ASP A 208 -6.97 -1.84 7.67
C ASP A 208 -5.51 -1.37 7.69
N THR A 209 -4.62 -2.12 7.04
CA THR A 209 -3.26 -1.68 6.76
C THR A 209 -3.19 -1.02 5.38
N TYR A 210 -2.97 0.29 5.36
CA TYR A 210 -2.88 1.08 4.14
C TYR A 210 -1.42 1.28 3.74
N ARG A 211 -1.10 0.91 2.48
CA ARG A 211 0.23 1.17 1.89
C ARG A 211 0.26 2.57 1.30
N PHE A 212 1.39 3.25 1.46
CA PHE A 212 1.60 4.58 0.91
C PHE A 212 3.07 4.78 0.54
N GLN A 213 3.37 5.87 -0.16
CA GLN A 213 4.71 6.30 -0.50
C GLN A 213 5.08 7.55 0.29
N ILE A 214 6.36 7.78 0.54
CA ILE A 214 6.82 9.01 1.20
C ILE A 214 6.26 10.22 0.44
N GLY A 215 5.66 11.13 1.20
CA GLY A 215 5.05 12.35 0.67
C GLY A 215 3.65 12.18 0.10
N ASP A 216 3.00 11.02 0.27
CA ASP A 216 1.57 10.86 0.04
C ASP A 216 0.78 11.75 1.03
N SER A 217 -0.41 12.17 0.61
CA SER A 217 -1.26 13.03 1.42
C SER A 217 -1.94 12.22 2.53
N ARG A 218 -2.02 12.80 3.75
CA ARG A 218 -2.86 12.26 4.83
C ARG A 218 -4.32 12.16 4.42
N GLN A 219 -4.79 13.15 3.68
CA GLN A 219 -6.16 13.17 3.17
C GLN A 219 -6.43 12.01 2.20
N ASP A 220 -5.45 11.61 1.35
CA ASP A 220 -5.60 10.46 0.44
C ASP A 220 -5.81 9.15 1.21
N ILE A 221 -5.18 8.98 2.38
CA ILE A 221 -5.40 7.80 3.23
C ILE A 221 -6.85 7.77 3.71
N ILE A 222 -7.35 8.89 4.23
CA ILE A 222 -8.75 9.03 4.67
C ILE A 222 -9.72 8.72 3.53
N GLU A 223 -9.50 9.27 2.34
CA GLU A 223 -10.36 9.02 1.19
C GLU A 223 -10.38 7.55 0.76
N ARG A 224 -9.23 6.91 0.80
CA ARG A 224 -9.12 5.47 0.53
C ARG A 224 -9.87 4.64 1.57
N MET A 225 -9.84 5.04 2.84
CA MET A 225 -10.59 4.39 3.92
C MET A 225 -12.11 4.55 3.72
N LEU A 226 -12.57 5.74 3.37
CA LEU A 226 -13.98 6.03 3.06
C LEU A 226 -14.49 5.20 1.88
N VAL A 227 -13.72 5.17 0.79
CA VAL A 227 -14.07 4.39 -0.42
C VAL A 227 -14.08 2.89 -0.10
N ALA A 228 -13.11 2.41 0.68
CA ALA A 228 -13.02 1.00 1.08
C ALA A 228 -14.23 0.60 1.93
N GLN A 229 -14.62 1.43 2.92
CA GLN A 229 -15.78 1.19 3.78
C GLN A 229 -17.07 1.14 2.97
N LYS A 230 -17.32 2.15 2.13
CA LYS A 230 -18.51 2.20 1.28
C LYS A 230 -18.61 0.98 0.36
N LYS A 231 -17.50 0.61 -0.29
CA LYS A 231 -17.46 -0.56 -1.19
C LYS A 231 -17.71 -1.87 -0.45
N PHE A 232 -17.05 -2.04 0.71
CA PHE A 232 -17.19 -3.24 1.51
C PHE A 232 -18.62 -3.40 2.04
N LEU A 233 -19.17 -2.34 2.64
CA LEU A 233 -20.52 -2.34 3.18
C LEU A 233 -21.57 -2.62 2.10
N ALA A 234 -21.48 -1.98 0.93
CA ALA A 234 -22.40 -2.22 -0.18
C ALA A 234 -22.40 -3.70 -0.61
N LYS A 235 -21.21 -4.29 -0.76
CA LYS A 235 -21.10 -5.72 -1.10
C LYS A 235 -21.73 -6.60 -0.03
N MET A 236 -21.37 -6.39 1.23
CA MET A 236 -21.87 -7.22 2.33
C MET A 236 -23.36 -7.06 2.58
N TRP A 237 -23.90 -5.86 2.29
CA TRP A 237 -25.34 -5.60 2.36
C TRP A 237 -26.15 -6.42 1.34
N GLU A 238 -25.62 -6.58 0.13
CA GLU A 238 -26.23 -7.44 -0.90
C GLU A 238 -26.20 -8.92 -0.48
N GLU A 239 -25.14 -9.35 0.19
CA GLU A 239 -24.92 -10.74 0.63
C GLU A 239 -25.50 -11.05 2.03
N ARG A 240 -26.23 -10.13 2.65
CA ARG A 240 -26.72 -10.27 4.03
C ARG A 240 -27.74 -11.40 4.18
N ASP A 241 -27.82 -11.96 5.38
CA ASP A 241 -28.90 -12.87 5.74
C ASP A 241 -30.25 -12.11 5.68
N PRO A 242 -31.26 -12.63 5.00
CA PRO A 242 -32.57 -11.95 4.87
C PRO A 242 -33.30 -11.78 6.22
N ASP A 243 -32.95 -12.57 7.23
CA ASP A 243 -33.62 -12.57 8.54
C ASP A 243 -33.04 -11.59 9.56
N ILE A 244 -32.11 -10.70 9.18
CA ILE A 244 -31.56 -9.70 10.09
C ILE A 244 -32.58 -8.64 10.47
N ILE A 245 -32.45 -8.08 11.70
CA ILE A 245 -33.39 -7.08 12.20
C ILE A 245 -33.05 -5.67 11.72
N VAL A 246 -31.77 -5.40 11.40
CA VAL A 246 -31.32 -4.09 10.91
C VAL A 246 -31.87 -3.83 9.51
N GLN A 247 -32.41 -2.64 9.29
CA GLN A 247 -33.15 -2.30 8.08
C GLN A 247 -32.32 -1.51 7.05
N THR A 248 -31.25 -0.88 7.48
CA THR A 248 -30.38 -0.06 6.63
C THR A 248 -28.90 -0.42 6.82
N PRO A 249 -28.05 -0.13 5.82
CA PRO A 249 -26.60 -0.28 5.96
C PRO A 249 -26.04 0.52 7.14
N GLU A 250 -26.58 1.70 7.43
CA GLU A 250 -26.19 2.58 8.53
C GLU A 250 -26.50 1.91 9.87
N GLU A 251 -27.68 1.33 10.06
CA GLU A 251 -28.01 0.55 11.26
C GLU A 251 -27.07 -0.64 11.44
N ALA A 252 -26.66 -1.29 10.34
CA ALA A 252 -25.70 -2.38 10.41
C ALA A 252 -24.33 -1.90 10.93
N ILE A 253 -23.86 -0.72 10.51
CA ILE A 253 -22.61 -0.13 11.01
C ILE A 253 -22.74 0.27 12.48
N ILE A 254 -23.88 0.84 12.89
CA ILE A 254 -24.13 1.17 14.28
C ILE A 254 -24.01 -0.09 15.15
N LEU A 255 -24.70 -1.16 14.78
CA LEU A 255 -24.64 -2.41 15.54
C LEU A 255 -23.25 -3.06 15.47
N ALA A 256 -22.58 -3.03 14.29
CA ALA A 256 -21.23 -3.56 14.13
C ALA A 256 -20.21 -2.82 15.01
N SER A 257 -20.35 -1.50 15.18
CA SER A 257 -19.47 -0.72 16.07
C SER A 257 -19.61 -1.14 17.54
N ILE A 258 -20.80 -1.56 17.95
CA ILE A 258 -21.06 -2.09 19.30
C ILE A 258 -20.42 -3.48 19.41
N VAL A 259 -20.70 -4.40 18.46
CA VAL A 259 -20.12 -5.75 18.45
C VAL A 259 -18.59 -5.72 18.45
N GLU A 260 -17.98 -4.79 17.70
CA GLU A 260 -16.52 -4.61 17.65
C GLU A 260 -15.93 -4.29 19.02
N LYS A 261 -16.64 -3.51 19.83
CA LYS A 261 -16.19 -3.08 21.16
C LYS A 261 -16.46 -4.11 22.26
N GLU A 262 -17.28 -5.14 22.01
CA GLU A 262 -17.64 -6.15 23.00
C GLU A 262 -16.63 -7.30 23.04
N THR A 263 -16.08 -7.72 21.90
CA THR A 263 -15.15 -8.84 21.88
C THR A 263 -14.05 -8.68 20.84
N SER A 264 -12.84 -9.08 21.22
CA SER A 264 -11.72 -9.27 20.29
C SER A 264 -11.75 -10.65 19.59
N ARG A 265 -12.56 -11.60 20.10
CA ARG A 265 -12.62 -12.98 19.60
C ARG A 265 -13.43 -13.06 18.31
N ALA A 266 -12.82 -13.59 17.27
CA ALA A 266 -13.46 -13.74 15.97
C ALA A 266 -14.64 -14.71 15.97
N ASP A 267 -14.54 -15.78 16.76
CA ASP A 267 -15.57 -16.82 16.90
C ASP A 267 -16.82 -16.36 17.67
N GLU A 268 -16.70 -15.36 18.52
CA GLU A 268 -17.79 -14.82 19.31
C GLU A 268 -18.58 -13.69 18.63
N ARG A 269 -17.96 -12.97 17.68
CA ARG A 269 -18.63 -11.84 17.02
C ARG A 269 -20.01 -12.19 16.44
N PRO A 270 -20.18 -13.32 15.71
CA PRO A 270 -21.50 -13.71 15.21
C PRO A 270 -22.52 -14.06 16.31
N LEU A 271 -22.05 -14.60 17.45
CA LEU A 271 -22.89 -14.91 18.60
C LEU A 271 -23.37 -13.64 19.30
N ILE A 272 -22.48 -12.69 19.57
CA ILE A 272 -22.81 -11.39 20.17
C ILE A 272 -23.75 -10.61 19.23
N ALA A 273 -23.48 -10.59 17.93
CA ALA A 273 -24.37 -9.99 16.94
C ALA A 273 -25.77 -10.61 16.99
N SER A 274 -25.86 -11.95 17.16
CA SER A 274 -27.13 -12.65 17.34
C SER A 274 -27.86 -12.21 18.61
N VAL A 275 -27.15 -12.11 19.76
CA VAL A 275 -27.75 -11.66 21.03
C VAL A 275 -28.36 -10.26 20.87
N TYR A 276 -27.62 -9.32 20.30
CA TYR A 276 -28.12 -7.96 20.11
C TYR A 276 -29.33 -7.92 19.15
N GLN A 277 -29.29 -8.65 18.07
CA GLN A 277 -30.43 -8.75 17.14
C GLN A 277 -31.64 -9.39 17.78
N ASN A 278 -31.45 -10.42 18.62
CA ASN A 278 -32.54 -11.04 19.37
C ASN A 278 -33.15 -10.09 20.41
N ARG A 279 -32.30 -9.27 21.08
CA ARG A 279 -32.81 -8.21 21.99
C ARG A 279 -33.62 -7.16 21.23
N LEU A 280 -33.13 -6.69 20.07
CA LEU A 280 -33.86 -5.74 19.23
C LEU A 280 -35.22 -6.29 18.78
N ARG A 281 -35.30 -7.57 18.34
CA ARG A 281 -36.58 -8.24 17.99
C ARG A 281 -37.56 -8.28 19.15
N LYS A 282 -37.05 -8.44 20.36
CA LYS A 282 -37.86 -8.47 21.61
C LYS A 282 -38.05 -7.09 22.24
N LYS A 283 -37.61 -6.00 21.57
CA LYS A 283 -37.68 -4.64 22.09
C LYS A 283 -36.96 -4.47 23.46
N MET A 284 -35.94 -5.29 23.71
CA MET A 284 -35.08 -5.19 24.87
C MET A 284 -34.00 -4.14 24.63
N ARG A 285 -33.57 -3.47 25.71
CA ARG A 285 -32.43 -2.55 25.68
C ARG A 285 -31.15 -3.31 25.41
N LEU A 286 -30.20 -2.70 24.67
CA LEU A 286 -28.93 -3.33 24.32
C LEU A 286 -28.00 -3.47 25.52
N GLN A 287 -27.95 -2.48 26.40
CA GLN A 287 -27.16 -2.50 27.65
C GLN A 287 -25.68 -2.80 27.42
N SER A 288 -25.05 -2.01 26.56
CA SER A 288 -23.63 -2.13 26.16
C SER A 288 -22.82 -1.01 26.81
N ASP A 289 -21.83 -1.34 27.63
CA ASP A 289 -20.97 -0.39 28.35
C ASP A 289 -20.20 0.53 27.41
N PRO A 290 -19.63 0.07 26.26
CA PRO A 290 -18.96 0.93 25.29
C PRO A 290 -19.81 2.09 24.78
N THR A 291 -21.14 1.93 24.74
CA THR A 291 -22.04 3.01 24.29
C THR A 291 -22.13 4.13 25.32
N ILE A 292 -22.02 3.81 26.62
CA ILE A 292 -21.96 4.80 27.70
C ILE A 292 -20.67 5.59 27.57
N ILE A 293 -19.53 4.89 27.48
CA ILE A 293 -18.22 5.50 27.34
C ILE A 293 -18.22 6.50 26.16
N TYR A 294 -18.71 6.06 25.00
CA TYR A 294 -18.78 6.95 23.84
C TYR A 294 -19.70 8.16 24.08
N GLY A 295 -20.84 7.94 24.71
CA GLY A 295 -21.75 9.02 25.08
C GLY A 295 -21.18 10.06 26.06
N LEU A 296 -20.19 9.68 26.88
CA LEU A 296 -19.50 10.55 27.81
C LEU A 296 -18.35 11.33 27.16
N VAL A 297 -17.50 10.63 26.38
CA VAL A 297 -16.26 11.21 25.83
C VAL A 297 -16.40 11.70 24.39
N GLY A 298 -17.49 11.33 23.69
CA GLY A 298 -17.76 11.77 22.31
C GLY A 298 -16.69 11.32 21.30
N GLY A 299 -16.09 10.17 21.52
CA GLY A 299 -15.04 9.62 20.64
C GLY A 299 -13.67 10.27 20.76
N LYS A 300 -13.49 11.26 21.65
CA LYS A 300 -12.25 12.06 21.77
C LYS A 300 -11.22 11.48 22.73
N GLY A 301 -11.50 10.36 23.38
CA GLY A 301 -10.58 9.78 24.33
C GLY A 301 -11.04 8.44 24.86
N VAL A 302 -10.42 8.03 25.97
CA VAL A 302 -10.80 6.88 26.77
C VAL A 302 -11.28 7.36 28.12
N LEU A 303 -12.19 6.65 28.74
CA LEU A 303 -12.57 6.91 30.12
C LEU A 303 -11.39 6.50 31.01
N ASP A 304 -10.93 7.36 31.87
CA ASP A 304 -9.76 7.19 32.76
C ASP A 304 -10.09 6.47 34.07
N HIS A 305 -11.36 6.17 34.29
CA HIS A 305 -11.89 5.47 35.47
C HIS A 305 -12.93 4.39 35.04
N PRO A 306 -13.25 3.44 35.92
CA PRO A 306 -14.38 2.51 35.71
C PRO A 306 -15.70 3.27 35.66
N ILE A 307 -16.65 2.81 34.83
CA ILE A 307 -17.99 3.41 34.74
C ILE A 307 -18.64 3.46 36.11
N GLN A 308 -19.06 4.64 36.54
CA GLN A 308 -19.72 4.87 37.82
C GLN A 308 -21.25 4.75 37.69
N GLN A 309 -21.93 4.53 38.82
CA GLN A 309 -23.40 4.40 38.84
C GLN A 309 -24.11 5.64 38.29
N GLU A 310 -23.59 6.82 38.57
CA GLU A 310 -24.12 8.10 38.06
C GLU A 310 -24.01 8.23 36.55
N GLU A 311 -22.95 7.63 35.94
CA GLU A 311 -22.74 7.60 34.51
C GLU A 311 -23.65 6.57 33.82
N LEU A 312 -23.88 5.43 34.46
CA LEU A 312 -24.91 4.45 34.04
C LEU A 312 -26.29 5.08 34.03
N ASP A 313 -26.58 5.95 35.03
CA ASP A 313 -27.86 6.62 35.16
C ASP A 313 -28.00 7.89 34.35
N ARG A 314 -26.89 8.36 33.71
CA ARG A 314 -26.90 9.57 32.88
C ARG A 314 -27.73 9.37 31.63
N ASP A 315 -28.61 10.30 31.34
CA ASP A 315 -29.47 10.31 30.17
C ASP A 315 -28.70 10.92 28.98
N THR A 316 -28.06 10.06 28.19
CA THR A 316 -27.40 10.45 26.95
C THR A 316 -28.02 9.68 25.78
N ALA A 317 -27.99 10.29 24.59
CA ALA A 317 -28.52 9.66 23.37
C ALA A 317 -27.84 8.31 23.02
N TYR A 318 -26.63 8.07 23.55
CA TYR A 318 -25.89 6.83 23.34
C TYR A 318 -26.06 5.81 24.47
N ASN A 319 -26.66 6.19 25.62
CA ASN A 319 -26.78 5.28 26.76
C ASN A 319 -27.81 4.18 26.49
N THR A 320 -27.36 3.01 26.02
CA THR A 320 -28.20 1.87 25.69
C THR A 320 -28.80 1.16 26.91
N TYR A 321 -28.51 1.59 28.14
CA TYR A 321 -29.23 1.21 29.36
C TYR A 321 -30.51 2.01 29.54
N LYS A 322 -30.62 3.19 28.94
CA LYS A 322 -31.78 4.11 29.06
C LYS A 322 -32.63 4.15 27.78
N ILE A 323 -32.00 4.15 26.61
CA ILE A 323 -32.70 4.18 25.31
C ILE A 323 -33.17 2.80 24.88
N ASN A 324 -34.20 2.77 24.06
CA ASN A 324 -34.66 1.55 23.37
C ASN A 324 -34.11 1.55 21.92
N GLY A 325 -33.67 0.38 21.46
CA GLY A 325 -33.14 0.23 20.11
C GLY A 325 -31.66 0.60 19.99
N LEU A 326 -31.26 0.99 18.77
CA LEU A 326 -29.91 1.42 18.43
C LEU A 326 -29.65 2.87 18.89
N PRO A 327 -28.41 3.23 19.24
CA PRO A 327 -28.04 4.63 19.43
C PRO A 327 -28.08 5.39 18.11
N PRO A 328 -28.03 6.75 18.12
CA PRO A 328 -28.19 7.58 16.92
C PRO A 328 -27.07 7.45 15.89
N GLY A 329 -25.94 6.86 16.27
CA GLY A 329 -24.81 6.66 15.37
C GLY A 329 -23.83 5.61 15.90
N PRO A 330 -22.83 5.26 15.10
CA PRO A 330 -21.76 4.34 15.51
C PRO A 330 -20.91 4.91 16.65
N ILE A 331 -20.28 4.03 17.42
CA ILE A 331 -19.40 4.41 18.55
C ILE A 331 -17.93 4.18 18.26
N ALA A 332 -17.62 3.62 17.08
CA ALA A 332 -16.28 3.36 16.58
C ALA A 332 -16.34 3.04 15.09
N ASN A 333 -15.18 2.88 14.45
CA ASN A 333 -15.08 2.33 13.11
C ASN A 333 -14.89 0.81 13.21
N PRO A 334 -15.90 0.00 12.86
CA PRO A 334 -15.81 -1.44 12.95
C PRO A 334 -14.96 -2.03 11.84
N GLY A 335 -14.29 -3.14 12.14
CA GLY A 335 -13.59 -3.95 11.16
C GLY A 335 -14.52 -4.78 10.29
N ARG A 336 -13.94 -5.44 9.29
CA ARG A 336 -14.67 -6.29 8.34
C ARG A 336 -15.43 -7.41 9.05
N ALA A 337 -14.79 -8.05 10.03
CA ALA A 337 -15.36 -9.19 10.75
C ALA A 337 -16.59 -8.82 11.59
N ALA A 338 -16.61 -7.65 12.22
CA ALA A 338 -17.76 -7.18 12.97
C ALA A 338 -18.95 -6.81 12.06
N ILE A 339 -18.67 -6.18 10.91
CA ILE A 339 -19.70 -5.87 9.91
C ILE A 339 -20.30 -7.18 9.34
N GLU A 340 -19.47 -8.15 9.00
CA GLU A 340 -19.91 -9.44 8.51
C GLU A 340 -20.73 -10.19 9.57
N ALA A 341 -20.29 -10.17 10.82
CA ALA A 341 -21.01 -10.81 11.93
C ALA A 341 -22.43 -10.25 12.14
N VAL A 342 -22.61 -8.95 11.94
CA VAL A 342 -23.95 -8.33 12.01
C VAL A 342 -24.81 -8.68 10.82
N LEU A 343 -24.22 -8.77 9.63
CA LEU A 343 -24.95 -9.07 8.41
C LEU A 343 -25.18 -10.57 8.18
N LYS A 344 -24.38 -11.42 8.85
CA LYS A 344 -24.50 -12.89 8.85
C LYS A 344 -24.36 -13.44 10.28
N PRO A 345 -25.30 -13.12 11.18
CA PRO A 345 -25.22 -13.51 12.60
C PRO A 345 -25.38 -15.03 12.78
N ALA A 346 -24.89 -15.52 13.92
CA ALA A 346 -25.19 -16.88 14.34
C ALA A 346 -26.70 -17.05 14.60
N LYS A 347 -27.24 -18.22 14.27
CA LYS A 347 -28.66 -18.52 14.47
C LYS A 347 -28.89 -19.11 15.87
N THR A 348 -28.93 -18.23 16.90
CA THR A 348 -29.16 -18.59 18.28
C THR A 348 -30.44 -17.97 18.84
N LYS A 349 -30.84 -18.38 20.03
CA LYS A 349 -31.91 -17.77 20.81
C LYS A 349 -31.39 -16.97 22.01
N ASP A 350 -30.08 -16.82 22.10
CA ASP A 350 -29.43 -16.17 23.23
C ASP A 350 -29.82 -14.71 23.35
N LEU A 351 -29.97 -14.26 24.58
CA LEU A 351 -30.37 -12.89 24.94
C LEU A 351 -29.34 -12.25 25.88
N TYR A 352 -28.47 -13.06 26.46
CA TYR A 352 -27.51 -12.65 27.47
C TYR A 352 -26.15 -13.27 27.20
N PHE A 353 -25.11 -12.58 27.60
CA PHE A 353 -23.76 -13.09 27.68
C PHE A 353 -23.04 -12.48 28.88
N VAL A 354 -22.06 -13.16 29.41
CA VAL A 354 -21.20 -12.72 30.51
C VAL A 354 -19.82 -13.36 30.32
N ALA A 355 -18.76 -12.69 30.74
CA ALA A 355 -17.41 -13.24 30.69
C ALA A 355 -17.35 -14.59 31.42
N ASP A 356 -16.60 -15.56 30.86
CA ASP A 356 -16.45 -16.91 31.38
C ASP A 356 -15.13 -17.18 32.12
N GLY A 357 -14.20 -16.19 32.05
CA GLY A 357 -12.87 -16.28 32.66
C GLY A 357 -11.80 -16.88 31.77
N SER A 358 -12.15 -17.36 30.58
CA SER A 358 -11.19 -17.87 29.57
C SER A 358 -10.76 -16.79 28.57
N GLY A 359 -11.23 -15.55 28.76
CA GLY A 359 -11.13 -14.46 27.79
C GLY A 359 -12.27 -14.46 26.77
N GLY A 360 -13.30 -15.30 27.00
CA GLY A 360 -14.51 -15.41 26.21
C GLY A 360 -15.77 -15.15 27.02
N HIS A 361 -16.94 -15.53 26.44
CA HIS A 361 -18.25 -15.31 27.02
C HIS A 361 -19.08 -16.58 27.10
N ALA A 362 -19.83 -16.72 28.17
CA ALA A 362 -20.90 -17.72 28.32
C ALA A 362 -22.22 -17.08 27.88
N PHE A 363 -22.87 -17.69 26.88
CA PHE A 363 -24.14 -17.23 26.31
C PHE A 363 -25.33 -17.91 27.00
N ALA A 364 -26.48 -17.25 27.04
CA ALA A 364 -27.69 -17.74 27.66
C ALA A 364 -28.95 -17.23 26.99
N ALA A 365 -29.95 -18.11 26.81
CA ALA A 365 -31.24 -17.75 26.23
C ALA A 365 -32.24 -17.24 27.29
N SER A 366 -32.02 -17.55 28.58
CA SER A 366 -32.87 -17.13 29.68
C SER A 366 -32.10 -16.37 30.77
N LEU A 367 -32.82 -15.53 31.51
CA LEU A 367 -32.25 -14.79 32.63
C LEU A 367 -31.75 -15.72 33.75
N ASP A 368 -32.44 -16.82 34.02
CA ASP A 368 -32.03 -17.78 35.04
C ASP A 368 -30.70 -18.44 34.72
N GLU A 369 -30.49 -18.82 33.46
CA GLU A 369 -29.22 -19.37 32.99
C GLU A 369 -28.11 -18.30 33.04
N HIS A 370 -28.40 -17.09 32.61
CA HIS A 370 -27.48 -15.96 32.71
C HIS A 370 -27.05 -15.72 34.18
N ASN A 371 -27.99 -15.70 35.12
CA ASN A 371 -27.69 -15.52 36.54
C ASN A 371 -26.76 -16.64 37.08
N LYS A 372 -26.96 -17.87 36.65
CA LYS A 372 -26.05 -18.97 37.01
C LYS A 372 -24.64 -18.74 36.46
N ASN A 373 -24.52 -18.26 35.21
CA ASN A 373 -23.24 -17.93 34.62
C ASN A 373 -22.58 -16.74 35.32
N VAL A 374 -23.34 -15.71 35.71
CA VAL A 374 -22.84 -14.57 36.49
C VAL A 374 -22.26 -15.02 37.83
N VAL A 375 -22.93 -15.97 38.52
CA VAL A 375 -22.41 -16.51 39.79
C VAL A 375 -21.07 -17.21 39.56
N LYS A 376 -20.94 -18.01 38.51
CA LYS A 376 -19.68 -18.68 38.14
C LYS A 376 -18.59 -17.65 37.85
N TRP A 377 -18.90 -16.65 37.03
CA TRP A 377 -17.97 -15.60 36.69
C TRP A 377 -17.43 -14.85 37.91
N ARG A 378 -18.30 -14.48 38.87
CA ARG A 378 -17.88 -13.81 40.10
C ARG A 378 -16.91 -14.66 40.94
N GLN A 379 -17.04 -15.97 40.92
CA GLN A 379 -16.10 -16.90 41.62
C GLN A 379 -14.74 -16.89 40.92
N VAL A 380 -14.71 -16.96 39.56
CA VAL A 380 -13.48 -16.87 38.77
C VAL A 380 -12.80 -15.51 38.94
N GLU A 381 -13.56 -14.43 38.83
CA GLU A 381 -13.05 -13.06 39.03
C GLU A 381 -12.44 -12.86 40.42
N LYS A 382 -13.07 -13.39 41.46
CA LYS A 382 -12.53 -13.36 42.82
C LYS A 382 -11.20 -14.09 42.91
N ALA A 383 -11.12 -15.30 42.37
CA ALA A 383 -9.89 -16.09 42.35
C ALA A 383 -8.75 -15.39 41.59
N MET A 384 -9.05 -14.79 40.42
CA MET A 384 -8.07 -14.00 39.65
C MET A 384 -7.54 -12.80 40.43
N ARG A 385 -8.42 -12.03 41.07
CA ARG A 385 -8.02 -10.89 41.92
C ARG A 385 -7.18 -11.30 43.13
N GLU A 386 -7.46 -12.43 43.72
CA GLU A 386 -6.66 -12.99 44.83
C GLU A 386 -5.28 -13.39 44.32
N GLN A 387 -5.19 -14.02 43.17
CA GLN A 387 -3.93 -14.39 42.54
C GLN A 387 -3.09 -13.14 42.15
N GLU A 388 -3.68 -12.14 41.48
CA GLU A 388 -3.00 -10.88 41.17
C GLU A 388 -2.44 -10.18 42.40
N ARG A 389 -3.21 -10.16 43.51
CA ARG A 389 -2.76 -9.61 44.79
C ARG A 389 -1.61 -10.39 45.39
N ALA A 390 -1.63 -11.73 45.31
CA ALA A 390 -0.56 -12.58 45.79
C ALA A 390 0.74 -12.38 44.97
N GLU A 391 0.62 -12.28 43.63
CA GLU A 391 1.75 -12.02 42.73
C GLU A 391 2.34 -10.60 42.95
N ALA A 392 1.48 -9.59 43.11
CA ALA A 392 1.93 -8.22 43.43
C ALA A 392 2.63 -8.15 44.81
N ALA A 393 2.12 -8.87 45.81
CA ALA A 393 2.76 -8.96 47.14
C ALA A 393 4.10 -9.69 47.07
N ALA A 394 4.19 -10.77 46.30
CA ALA A 394 5.45 -11.49 46.06
C ALA A 394 6.49 -10.63 45.33
N ALA A 395 6.07 -9.89 44.29
CA ALA A 395 6.94 -8.95 43.58
C ALA A 395 7.43 -7.80 44.48
N ALA A 396 6.56 -7.24 45.32
CA ALA A 396 6.95 -6.21 46.31
C ALA A 396 7.93 -6.75 47.36
N ALA A 397 7.77 -8.00 47.79
CA ALA A 397 8.70 -8.66 48.74
C ALA A 397 10.06 -8.97 48.12
N ALA A 398 10.09 -9.27 46.80
CA ALA A 398 11.35 -9.53 46.07
C ALA A 398 12.10 -8.25 45.70
N GLY A 399 11.46 -7.08 45.73
CA GLY A 399 11.99 -5.79 45.29
C GLY A 399 12.47 -4.85 46.38
N THR A 400 12.60 -5.26 47.68
CA THR A 400 13.20 -4.43 48.72
C THR A 400 14.74 -4.58 48.73
N PRO A 401 15.52 -3.62 48.20
CA PRO A 401 16.93 -3.53 48.52
C PRO A 401 17.07 -3.12 49.98
N SER A 402 17.90 -3.86 50.71
CA SER A 402 18.31 -3.58 52.09
C SER A 402 18.82 -2.12 52.21
N PRO A 403 18.42 -1.37 53.25
CA PRO A 403 18.91 -0.02 53.44
C PRO A 403 20.25 -0.07 54.19
N ASP A 404 21.31 -0.55 53.49
CA ASP A 404 22.68 -0.31 53.96
C ASP A 404 23.65 -0.43 52.77
N GLY A 405 24.14 0.70 52.30
CA GLY A 405 25.14 0.72 51.23
C GLY A 405 25.48 2.13 50.78
N GLY A 406 26.44 2.71 51.46
CA GLY A 406 26.98 4.04 51.32
C GLY A 406 27.09 4.61 49.91
N ILE A 407 26.88 5.89 49.80
CA ILE A 407 27.07 6.75 48.65
C ILE A 407 28.53 6.73 48.22
N PRO A 408 28.91 6.32 47.01
CA PRO A 408 30.24 6.58 46.49
C PRO A 408 30.34 8.05 46.04
N LYS A 409 31.25 8.79 46.64
CA LYS A 409 31.69 10.11 46.16
C LYS A 409 32.22 10.01 44.75
N MET A 410 31.61 10.75 43.82
CA MET A 410 32.20 11.00 42.50
C MET A 410 33.37 11.99 42.63
N SER A 411 34.55 11.59 42.21
CA SER A 411 35.66 12.47 41.85
C SER A 411 35.64 12.81 40.37
N PRO A 412 35.97 14.04 39.98
CA PRO A 412 35.93 14.46 38.57
C PRO A 412 37.27 14.21 37.89
N GLY A 413 37.21 13.68 36.69
CA GLY A 413 38.32 13.84 35.72
C GLY A 413 38.93 12.56 35.16
N ALA A 414 38.57 12.26 33.90
CA ALA A 414 39.47 11.86 32.82
C ALA A 414 38.71 11.36 31.57
N PRO A 415 39.33 11.45 30.38
CA PRO A 415 38.60 11.57 29.11
C PRO A 415 38.30 10.22 28.43
N ALA A 416 37.39 10.28 27.46
CA ALA A 416 36.98 9.18 26.62
C ALA A 416 38.10 8.63 25.75
N PRO A 417 38.12 7.33 25.44
CA PRO A 417 38.70 6.83 24.20
C PRO A 417 37.62 6.36 23.21
N ALA A 418 37.94 6.63 21.95
CA ALA A 418 37.21 6.27 20.76
C ALA A 418 37.40 4.79 20.39
N THR A 419 36.49 4.35 19.50
CA THR A 419 36.56 3.23 18.56
C THR A 419 36.43 1.80 19.08
N GLY A 420 35.40 1.15 18.47
CA GLY A 420 35.28 -0.30 18.51
C GLY A 420 34.05 -0.74 17.71
N THR A 421 34.27 -1.13 16.45
CA THR A 421 33.42 -1.92 15.55
C THR A 421 32.61 -2.98 16.27
N ALA A 422 31.33 -3.05 15.97
CA ALA A 422 30.51 -4.23 16.23
C ALA A 422 29.57 -4.54 15.06
N THR A 423 29.81 -5.67 14.50
CA THR A 423 29.07 -6.52 13.59
C THR A 423 27.69 -6.88 14.12
N GLY A 424 26.68 -6.82 13.20
CA GLY A 424 25.59 -7.76 13.07
C GLY A 424 24.60 -7.89 14.23
N ALA A 425 23.44 -7.26 14.11
CA ALA A 425 22.23 -7.73 14.79
C ALA A 425 21.03 -7.57 13.87
N ALA A 426 20.26 -8.64 13.77
CA ALA A 426 19.00 -8.77 13.06
C ALA A 426 17.97 -7.74 13.51
N PRO A 427 16.95 -7.40 12.68
CA PRO A 427 15.95 -6.40 13.01
C PRO A 427 15.06 -6.90 14.16
N GLY A 428 15.18 -6.22 15.28
CA GLY A 428 14.34 -6.41 16.43
C GLY A 428 12.89 -6.08 16.09
N THR A 429 12.03 -7.00 16.39
CA THR A 429 10.59 -6.87 16.51
C THR A 429 10.27 -5.64 17.34
N LEU A 430 9.70 -4.62 16.72
CA LEU A 430 9.05 -3.52 17.42
C LEU A 430 7.84 -4.09 18.15
N VAL A 431 8.00 -4.33 19.44
CA VAL A 431 6.91 -4.52 20.38
C VAL A 431 6.11 -3.21 20.35
N ALA A 432 4.92 -3.26 19.79
CA ALA A 432 3.92 -2.23 20.01
C ALA A 432 3.70 -2.09 21.51
N PRO A 433 3.63 -0.88 22.07
CA PRO A 433 3.11 -0.73 23.42
C PRO A 433 1.66 -1.20 23.40
N ASP A 434 1.41 -2.33 24.02
CA ASP A 434 0.10 -2.79 24.41
C ASP A 434 -0.51 -1.78 25.38
N ALA A 435 -1.06 -0.70 24.84
CA ALA A 435 -2.19 -0.01 25.43
C ALA A 435 -3.44 -0.84 25.10
N LEU A 436 -3.36 -2.13 25.33
CA LEU A 436 -4.53 -2.94 25.58
C LEU A 436 -5.10 -2.42 26.89
N VAL A 437 -5.98 -1.43 26.69
CA VAL A 437 -7.27 -1.44 27.29
C VAL A 437 -7.35 -2.51 28.38
N ASN A 438 -7.07 -2.11 29.59
CA ASN A 438 -7.69 -2.67 30.73
C ASN A 438 -9.20 -2.33 30.66
N LEU A 439 -9.89 -2.92 29.68
CA LEU A 439 -11.30 -3.23 29.76
C LEU A 439 -11.39 -4.36 30.78
N ARG A 440 -11.04 -4.06 32.01
CA ARG A 440 -11.61 -4.80 33.14
C ARG A 440 -13.09 -4.56 33.01
N SER A 441 -13.76 -5.56 32.42
CA SER A 441 -15.19 -5.66 32.47
C SER A 441 -15.58 -5.50 33.94
N SER A 442 -15.99 -4.29 34.29
CA SER A 442 -16.67 -4.02 35.55
C SER A 442 -18.10 -4.56 35.40
N ALA A 443 -18.20 -5.89 35.21
CA ALA A 443 -19.47 -6.59 35.35
C ALA A 443 -19.87 -6.62 36.81
N GLY A 444 -19.98 -5.46 37.40
CA GLY A 444 -20.68 -5.22 38.64
C GLY A 444 -22.12 -4.81 38.35
N ILE A 445 -22.82 -5.56 37.50
CA ILE A 445 -24.25 -5.34 37.32
C ILE A 445 -24.96 -5.99 38.48
N SER A 446 -25.34 -5.18 39.48
CA SER A 446 -26.44 -5.51 40.38
C SER A 446 -27.67 -5.85 39.55
N PRO A 447 -28.40 -6.91 39.88
CA PRO A 447 -29.66 -7.19 39.19
C PRO A 447 -30.59 -6.01 39.43
N ALA A 448 -31.15 -5.46 38.35
CA ALA A 448 -32.21 -4.46 38.44
C ALA A 448 -33.30 -4.99 39.36
N PRO A 449 -33.85 -4.17 40.26
CA PRO A 449 -34.93 -4.56 41.13
C PRO A 449 -36.10 -5.06 40.27
N ALA A 450 -36.65 -6.19 40.64
CA ALA A 450 -37.84 -6.79 40.05
C ALA A 450 -38.95 -5.71 40.06
N ALA A 451 -39.54 -5.43 38.91
CA ALA A 451 -40.76 -4.63 38.83
C ALA A 451 -41.85 -5.34 39.66
N PRO A 452 -42.64 -4.59 40.47
CA PRO A 452 -43.72 -5.21 41.22
C PRO A 452 -44.80 -5.72 40.25
N ALA A 453 -45.21 -6.95 40.49
CA ALA A 453 -46.44 -7.47 39.94
C ALA A 453 -47.59 -6.72 40.58
N GLY A 454 -48.39 -6.06 39.80
CA GLY A 454 -49.55 -5.27 40.24
C GLY A 454 -50.54 -5.14 39.13
N GLU A 455 -51.49 -5.91 39.24
CA GLU A 455 -52.93 -5.71 39.28
C GLU A 455 -53.65 -5.41 37.97
N THR A 456 -54.49 -6.34 37.67
CA THR A 456 -55.67 -6.32 36.77
C THR A 456 -56.63 -5.19 37.09
N GLY A 457 -57.19 -4.58 36.03
CA GLY A 457 -58.54 -4.02 36.17
C GLY A 457 -58.79 -2.70 35.49
N ALA A 458 -59.75 -2.73 34.57
CA ALA A 458 -60.68 -1.69 34.16
C ALA A 458 -60.35 -0.81 32.94
N GLU A 459 -61.03 -1.15 31.87
CA GLU A 459 -61.54 -0.16 30.92
C GLU A 459 -62.36 0.95 31.60
N PRO A 460 -62.39 2.16 31.11
CA PRO A 460 -63.65 2.71 30.64
C PRO A 460 -63.59 3.47 29.32
N GLU A 461 -64.59 3.20 28.57
CA GLU A 461 -65.55 4.06 27.83
C GLU A 461 -65.12 5.35 27.15
N ALA A 462 -65.70 5.46 25.96
CA ALA A 462 -65.61 6.50 24.98
C ALA A 462 -66.33 7.83 25.28
N GLY A 463 -65.84 8.89 24.63
CA GLY A 463 -66.59 10.01 24.10
C GLY A 463 -66.38 11.39 24.77
N PRO A 464 -66.83 12.47 24.10
CA PRO A 464 -66.38 12.91 22.76
C PRO A 464 -65.92 14.42 22.74
N ASP A 465 -65.33 14.76 21.59
CA ASP A 465 -65.42 16.09 20.92
C ASP A 465 -64.90 17.38 21.57
N ALA A 466 -64.03 18.05 20.86
CA ALA A 466 -64.14 19.41 20.33
C ALA A 466 -62.77 20.14 20.21
N GLY A 467 -62.49 20.59 18.99
CA GLY A 467 -62.10 21.96 18.80
C GLY A 467 -60.67 22.29 18.38
N ALA A 468 -60.54 22.45 17.07
CA ALA A 468 -59.92 23.61 16.40
C ALA A 468 -58.46 24.06 16.71
N GLY A 469 -57.64 24.00 15.70
CA GLY A 469 -56.94 25.20 15.24
C GLY A 469 -55.49 25.37 15.58
N ALA A 470 -54.61 25.19 14.60
CA ALA A 470 -53.64 26.16 14.11
C ALA A 470 -52.49 25.49 13.38
N GLY A 471 -52.47 25.74 12.09
CA GLY A 471 -51.38 25.31 11.20
C GLY A 471 -50.06 26.06 11.49
N ILE A 472 -48.96 25.34 11.33
CA ILE A 472 -47.64 25.95 11.21
C ILE A 472 -47.10 25.51 9.83
N PRO A 473 -46.57 26.45 9.01
CA PRO A 473 -46.29 26.21 7.59
C PRO A 473 -44.91 25.57 7.37
N LEU A 474 -44.89 24.69 6.37
CA LEU A 474 -43.69 24.10 5.78
C LEU A 474 -42.82 25.17 5.10
N PRO A 475 -41.48 25.11 5.16
CA PRO A 475 -40.62 25.94 4.34
C PRO A 475 -40.54 25.39 2.91
N ARG A 476 -40.68 26.31 1.98
CA ARG A 476 -40.63 26.14 0.53
C ARG A 476 -39.25 25.70 0.04
N ARG A 477 -39.28 24.79 -0.93
CA ARG A 477 -38.16 24.50 -1.86
C ARG A 477 -37.80 25.79 -2.61
N ASN A 478 -36.49 26.03 -2.72
CA ASN A 478 -35.94 27.01 -3.65
C ASN A 478 -35.25 26.25 -4.80
N PRO A 479 -35.55 26.53 -6.08
CA PRO A 479 -34.88 25.95 -7.22
C PRO A 479 -33.79 26.92 -7.76
N LEU A 480 -32.72 26.34 -8.33
CA LEU A 480 -31.81 26.90 -9.30
C LEU A 480 -30.73 27.92 -8.81
N ARG A 481 -29.48 27.47 -8.72
CA ARG A 481 -28.43 27.68 -9.73
C ARG A 481 -27.22 26.80 -9.45
#